data_c9da5938be4a5f5ef5fb15fd9ce8b2bc
#
_entry.id   c9da5938be4a5f5ef5fb15fd9ce8b2bc
#
_cell.length_a   1.000
_cell.length_b   1.000
_cell.length_c   1.000
_cell.angle_alpha   90.00
_cell.angle_beta   90.00
_cell.angle_gamma   90.00
#
_symmetry.space_group_name_H-M   'P 1'
#
loop_
_entity.id
_entity.type
_entity.pdbx_description
1 polymer ?
#
loop_
_entity_poly.entity_id
_entity_poly.type
_entity_poly.pdbx_seq_one_letter_code
_entity_poly.pdbx_strand_id
1 'polypeptide(L)'
;MGRHTPYRSCFCHVLMKEKLLDLLACPTCGGDILLANAGKYEDKEIIEGVLTCKKCEREYKIVRGVPRFAEMDKIEADKAATAGNFGWQWKNFTQEDERYYEQLLGWLQPVKPEFFDGKIVLEGGCGKGRHTKLAAEWGAKEVVGIDLGEAVESAFDLTRDLPNAHIVQCDLFKRPFKKVFDYAFSVGVLHHTPDPKKAFLSLAGKVKKGGHLSAWIYGAEN
;
A
#
# COMPACT_ATOMS: atom_id res chain seq x y z
N MET A 1 39.61 -17.01 -29.78
CA MET A 1 39.78 -16.20 -28.55
C MET A 1 38.58 -15.22 -28.47
N GLY A 2 37.48 -15.66 -27.91
CA GLY A 2 36.27 -14.86 -27.70
C GLY A 2 36.35 -14.18 -26.35
N ARG A 3 36.32 -12.84 -26.33
CA ARG A 3 36.26 -12.06 -25.10
C ARG A 3 34.80 -12.00 -24.62
N HIS A 4 34.48 -12.71 -23.58
CA HIS A 4 33.25 -12.51 -22.82
C HIS A 4 33.37 -11.18 -22.08
N THR A 5 32.60 -10.17 -22.47
CA THR A 5 32.33 -8.99 -21.67
C THR A 5 31.32 -9.37 -20.57
N PRO A 6 31.63 -9.13 -19.29
CA PRO A 6 30.63 -9.37 -18.24
C PRO A 6 29.56 -8.31 -18.34
N TYR A 7 28.31 -8.73 -18.48
CA TYR A 7 27.12 -7.90 -18.28
C TYR A 7 27.20 -7.33 -16.86
N ARG A 8 27.55 -6.06 -16.74
CA ARG A 8 27.33 -5.29 -15.52
C ARG A 8 25.84 -5.01 -15.43
N SER A 9 25.12 -5.86 -14.68
CA SER A 9 23.78 -5.53 -14.20
C SER A 9 23.92 -4.31 -13.28
N CYS A 10 23.58 -3.16 -13.78
CA CYS A 10 23.42 -1.94 -12.99
C CYS A 10 22.10 -2.08 -12.21
N PHE A 11 22.12 -2.87 -11.13
CA PHE A 11 21.02 -2.91 -10.16
C PHE A 11 21.04 -1.59 -9.38
N CYS A 12 20.22 -0.65 -9.83
CA CYS A 12 19.88 0.55 -9.08
C CYS A 12 19.02 0.10 -7.88
N HIS A 13 19.64 -0.12 -6.75
CA HIS A 13 19.01 -0.66 -5.55
C HIS A 13 18.43 0.49 -4.74
N VAL A 14 17.13 0.47 -4.55
CA VAL A 14 16.39 1.49 -3.80
C VAL A 14 15.98 0.90 -2.44
N LEU A 15 16.41 1.57 -1.39
CA LEU A 15 16.09 1.38 0.04
C LEU A 15 14.60 1.43 0.31
N MET A 16 14.10 1.05 1.55
CA MET A 16 12.73 1.31 2.01
C MET A 16 12.35 2.61 1.41
N LYS A 17 11.80 2.45 0.36
CA LYS A 17 11.84 3.33 -0.78
C LYS A 17 11.74 4.73 -0.21
N GLU A 18 12.87 5.45 -0.09
CA GLU A 18 12.93 6.83 0.44
C GLU A 18 11.83 7.67 -0.19
N LYS A 19 11.46 7.35 -1.42
CA LYS A 19 10.30 7.88 -2.13
C LYS A 19 8.98 7.74 -1.36
N LEU A 20 8.80 6.70 -0.54
CA LEU A 20 7.62 6.58 0.31
C LEU A 20 7.53 7.75 1.30
N LEU A 21 8.66 8.23 1.83
CA LEU A 21 8.70 9.37 2.76
C LEU A 21 8.13 10.65 2.12
N ASP A 22 8.34 10.84 0.82
CA ASP A 22 7.79 11.98 0.08
C ASP A 22 6.25 11.94 0.00
N LEU A 23 5.67 10.75 0.08
CA LEU A 23 4.22 10.55 0.05
C LEU A 23 3.58 10.61 1.43
N LEU A 24 4.37 10.36 2.51
CA LEU A 24 3.87 10.27 3.87
C LEU A 24 3.58 11.64 4.50
N ALA A 25 2.60 11.64 5.39
CA ALA A 25 2.29 12.74 6.31
C ALA A 25 1.81 12.16 7.64
N CYS A 26 2.08 12.84 8.74
CA CYS A 26 1.61 12.40 10.06
C CYS A 26 0.07 12.32 10.11
N PRO A 27 -0.52 11.17 10.45
CA PRO A 27 -1.98 11.03 10.51
C PRO A 27 -2.62 11.86 11.62
N THR A 28 -1.83 12.32 12.61
CA THR A 28 -2.30 13.12 13.75
C THR A 28 -2.32 14.60 13.45
N CYS A 29 -1.26 15.14 12.83
CA CYS A 29 -1.09 16.60 12.69
C CYS A 29 -0.79 17.07 11.26
N GLY A 30 -0.69 16.16 10.30
CA GLY A 30 -0.38 16.44 8.90
C GLY A 30 1.07 16.85 8.62
N GLY A 31 1.95 16.84 9.66
CA GLY A 31 3.37 17.19 9.50
C GLY A 31 4.16 16.17 8.69
N ASP A 32 5.33 16.57 8.18
CA ASP A 32 6.23 15.69 7.44
C ASP A 32 6.77 14.56 8.31
N ILE A 33 6.92 13.39 7.70
CA ILE A 33 7.51 12.20 8.31
C ILE A 33 8.97 12.08 7.87
N LEU A 34 9.85 11.76 8.81
CA LEU A 34 11.25 11.49 8.60
C LEU A 34 11.62 10.10 9.10
N LEU A 35 12.66 9.53 8.53
CA LEU A 35 13.37 8.40 9.12
C LEU A 35 14.26 8.91 10.25
N ALA A 36 13.90 8.60 11.50
CA ALA A 36 14.67 8.98 12.68
C ALA A 36 15.83 8.00 12.93
N ASN A 37 15.57 6.71 12.75
CA ASN A 37 16.56 5.65 12.93
C ASN A 37 16.25 4.49 11.98
N ALA A 38 17.27 3.98 11.31
CA ALA A 38 17.22 2.75 10.55
C ALA A 38 17.99 1.68 11.32
N GLY A 39 17.25 0.78 11.95
CA GLY A 39 17.85 -0.25 12.82
C GLY A 39 18.45 -1.41 12.05
N LYS A 40 17.72 -2.00 11.11
CA LYS A 40 18.15 -3.17 10.32
C LYS A 40 17.86 -2.98 8.84
N TYR A 41 18.87 -3.29 8.03
CA TYR A 41 18.80 -3.34 6.57
C TYR A 41 18.94 -4.78 6.09
N GLU A 42 18.15 -5.18 5.10
CA GLU A 42 18.29 -6.43 4.36
C GLU A 42 18.07 -6.13 2.88
N ASP A 43 18.99 -6.57 2.02
CA ASP A 43 18.96 -6.33 0.57
C ASP A 43 18.61 -4.88 0.17
N LYS A 44 19.07 -3.88 0.97
CA LYS A 44 18.85 -2.44 0.80
C LYS A 44 17.45 -1.95 1.12
N GLU A 45 16.63 -2.74 1.81
CA GLU A 45 15.38 -2.26 2.42
C GLU A 45 15.54 -2.08 3.93
N ILE A 46 14.89 -1.04 4.49
CA ILE A 46 14.82 -0.86 5.93
C ILE A 46 13.79 -1.85 6.46
N ILE A 47 14.27 -2.92 7.08
CA ILE A 47 13.40 -3.95 7.66
C ILE A 47 12.89 -3.53 9.03
N GLU A 48 13.73 -2.84 9.81
CA GLU A 48 13.36 -2.29 11.11
C GLU A 48 13.85 -0.85 11.24
N GLY A 49 13.05 0.01 11.84
CA GLY A 49 13.38 1.40 12.01
C GLY A 49 12.30 2.20 12.72
N VAL A 50 12.53 3.50 12.85
CA VAL A 50 11.60 4.44 13.46
C VAL A 50 11.43 5.65 12.54
N LEU A 51 10.19 5.95 12.22
CA LEU A 51 9.76 7.18 11.58
C LEU A 51 9.34 8.19 12.65
N THR A 52 9.64 9.47 12.48
CA THR A 52 9.20 10.54 13.38
C THR A 52 8.52 11.68 12.63
N CYS A 53 7.55 12.32 13.26
CA CYS A 53 6.91 13.50 12.72
C CYS A 53 7.68 14.76 13.10
N LYS A 54 8.08 15.58 12.13
CA LYS A 54 8.78 16.86 12.37
C LYS A 54 8.01 17.85 13.25
N LYS A 55 6.67 17.76 13.28
CA LYS A 55 5.82 18.76 13.92
C LYS A 55 5.37 18.37 15.34
N CYS A 56 5.01 17.11 15.56
CA CYS A 56 4.48 16.64 16.85
C CYS A 56 5.34 15.55 17.50
N GLU A 57 6.50 15.24 16.91
CA GLU A 57 7.50 14.29 17.41
C GLU A 57 6.97 12.86 17.64
N ARG A 58 5.75 12.57 17.18
CA ARG A 58 5.17 11.23 17.29
C ARG A 58 5.96 10.27 16.45
N GLU A 59 6.28 9.12 17.04
CA GLU A 59 7.03 8.04 16.42
C GLU A 59 6.12 6.95 15.86
N TYR A 60 6.57 6.31 14.77
CA TYR A 60 5.94 5.18 14.12
C TYR A 60 7.01 4.15 13.77
N LYS A 61 6.77 2.89 14.12
CA LYS A 61 7.73 1.81 13.88
C LYS A 61 7.68 1.34 12.42
N ILE A 62 8.84 0.93 11.90
CA ILE A 62 8.93 0.06 10.74
C ILE A 62 9.20 -1.34 11.27
N VAL A 63 8.37 -2.30 10.91
CA VAL A 63 8.49 -3.69 11.33
C VAL A 63 8.38 -4.57 10.10
N ARG A 64 9.40 -5.42 9.86
CA ARG A 64 9.48 -6.29 8.68
C ARG A 64 9.26 -5.52 7.36
N GLY A 65 9.93 -4.36 7.21
CA GLY A 65 9.84 -3.52 6.02
C GLY A 65 8.58 -2.67 5.88
N VAL A 66 7.60 -2.82 6.78
CA VAL A 66 6.31 -2.13 6.70
C VAL A 66 6.18 -1.04 7.77
N PRO A 67 5.99 0.24 7.40
CA PRO A 67 5.63 1.30 8.34
C PRO A 67 4.28 1.03 9.00
N ARG A 68 4.22 1.15 10.34
CA ARG A 68 3.06 0.86 11.19
C ARG A 68 2.46 2.15 11.73
N PHE A 69 1.40 2.63 11.07
CA PHE A 69 0.64 3.81 11.53
C PHE A 69 -0.65 3.43 12.27
N ALA A 70 -1.03 2.15 12.26
CA ALA A 70 -2.16 1.65 13.03
C ALA A 70 -1.73 1.36 14.47
N GLU A 71 -2.42 1.97 15.44
CA GLU A 71 -2.32 1.64 16.87
C GLU A 71 -3.30 0.49 17.15
N MET A 72 -2.85 -0.76 16.97
CA MET A 72 -3.72 -1.95 17.03
C MET A 72 -4.44 -2.12 18.37
N ASP A 73 -3.86 -1.65 19.47
CA ASP A 73 -4.41 -1.62 20.82
C ASP A 73 -5.58 -0.64 20.99
N LYS A 74 -5.73 0.31 20.04
CA LYS A 74 -6.77 1.34 20.05
C LYS A 74 -7.80 1.17 18.93
N ILE A 75 -7.76 0.03 18.23
CA ILE A 75 -8.72 -0.28 17.17
C ILE A 75 -9.98 -0.86 17.78
N GLU A 76 -11.15 -0.39 17.29
CA GLU A 76 -12.43 -0.94 17.66
C GLU A 76 -12.47 -2.45 17.41
N ALA A 77 -13.05 -3.21 18.35
CA ALA A 77 -13.03 -4.68 18.34
C ALA A 77 -13.55 -5.28 17.01
N ASP A 78 -14.59 -4.70 16.43
CA ASP A 78 -15.20 -5.17 15.17
C ASP A 78 -14.24 -5.02 13.99
N LYS A 79 -13.47 -3.92 13.94
CA LYS A 79 -12.43 -3.71 12.91
C LYS A 79 -11.28 -4.69 13.08
N ALA A 80 -10.87 -4.93 14.34
CA ALA A 80 -9.81 -5.89 14.65
C ALA A 80 -10.21 -7.32 14.27
N ALA A 81 -11.45 -7.73 14.56
CA ALA A 81 -11.99 -9.03 14.20
C ALA A 81 -12.06 -9.22 12.66
N THR A 82 -12.56 -8.23 11.94
CA THR A 82 -12.62 -8.24 10.46
C THR A 82 -11.22 -8.34 9.86
N ALA A 83 -10.28 -7.53 10.30
CA ALA A 83 -8.89 -7.56 9.84
C ALA A 83 -8.21 -8.89 10.16
N GLY A 84 -8.49 -9.50 11.32
CA GLY A 84 -7.97 -10.80 11.74
C GLY A 84 -8.46 -11.95 10.88
N ASN A 85 -9.76 -11.99 10.57
CA ASN A 85 -10.37 -13.03 9.74
C ASN A 85 -9.82 -13.02 8.31
N PHE A 86 -9.70 -11.84 7.70
CA PHE A 86 -9.08 -11.70 6.38
C PHE A 86 -7.58 -12.00 6.43
N GLY A 87 -6.86 -11.58 7.46
CA GLY A 87 -5.44 -11.89 7.63
C GLY A 87 -5.15 -13.39 7.64
N TRP A 88 -6.00 -14.19 8.30
CA TRP A 88 -5.90 -15.64 8.30
C TRP A 88 -6.14 -16.25 6.90
N GLN A 89 -7.16 -15.78 6.18
CA GLN A 89 -7.44 -16.25 4.80
C GLN A 89 -6.25 -15.99 3.88
N TRP A 90 -5.68 -14.80 3.94
CA TRP A 90 -4.56 -14.42 3.06
C TRP A 90 -3.25 -15.16 3.36
N LYS A 91 -3.03 -15.59 4.60
CA LYS A 91 -1.88 -16.44 4.96
C LYS A 91 -2.00 -17.87 4.42
N ASN A 92 -3.22 -18.39 4.27
CA ASN A 92 -3.45 -19.79 3.89
C ASN A 92 -3.72 -20.00 2.39
N PHE A 93 -4.14 -18.97 1.65
CA PHE A 93 -4.40 -19.06 0.21
C PHE A 93 -3.31 -18.33 -0.57
N THR A 94 -2.19 -19.03 -0.82
CA THR A 94 -0.98 -18.47 -1.44
C THR A 94 -0.92 -18.59 -2.96
N GLN A 95 -1.80 -19.38 -3.60
CA GLN A 95 -1.73 -19.60 -5.05
C GLN A 95 -1.97 -18.30 -5.82
N GLU A 96 -1.02 -17.95 -6.69
CA GLU A 96 -1.22 -16.96 -7.75
C GLU A 96 -1.97 -17.63 -8.90
N ASP A 97 -3.07 -17.03 -9.35
CA ASP A 97 -3.91 -17.51 -10.43
C ASP A 97 -3.97 -16.39 -11.50
N GLU A 98 -3.70 -16.74 -12.76
CA GLU A 98 -3.79 -15.79 -13.88
C GLU A 98 -5.17 -15.13 -13.99
N ARG A 99 -6.21 -15.78 -13.50
CA ARG A 99 -7.57 -15.24 -13.42
C ARG A 99 -7.67 -13.96 -12.57
N TYR A 100 -6.75 -13.73 -11.64
CA TYR A 100 -6.77 -12.49 -10.81
C TYR A 100 -6.50 -11.23 -11.64
N TYR A 101 -5.73 -11.35 -12.72
CA TYR A 101 -5.51 -10.25 -13.65
C TYR A 101 -6.81 -9.84 -14.34
N GLU A 102 -7.50 -10.80 -14.98
CA GLU A 102 -8.77 -10.58 -15.65
C GLU A 102 -9.86 -10.08 -14.68
N GLN A 103 -9.87 -10.63 -13.47
CA GLN A 103 -10.82 -10.25 -12.43
C GLN A 103 -10.63 -8.80 -12.00
N LEU A 104 -9.39 -8.35 -11.78
CA LEU A 104 -9.10 -6.97 -11.42
C LEU A 104 -9.53 -6.01 -12.54
N LEU A 105 -9.23 -6.34 -13.79
CA LEU A 105 -9.66 -5.54 -14.93
C LEU A 105 -11.19 -5.43 -15.00
N GLY A 106 -11.91 -6.53 -14.74
CA GLY A 106 -13.37 -6.52 -14.68
C GLY A 106 -13.91 -5.59 -13.59
N TRP A 107 -13.31 -5.59 -12.41
CA TRP A 107 -13.73 -4.74 -11.28
C TRP A 107 -13.39 -3.26 -11.44
N LEU A 108 -12.35 -2.94 -12.19
CA LEU A 108 -11.89 -1.56 -12.39
C LEU A 108 -12.47 -0.90 -13.65
N GLN A 109 -13.24 -1.62 -14.48
CA GLN A 109 -13.80 -1.03 -15.71
C GLN A 109 -14.41 0.36 -15.47
N PRO A 110 -14.17 1.33 -16.37
CA PRO A 110 -13.50 1.23 -17.68
C PRO A 110 -11.96 1.45 -17.64
N VAL A 111 -11.35 1.40 -16.45
CA VAL A 111 -9.90 1.59 -16.27
C VAL A 111 -9.14 0.41 -16.86
N LYS A 112 -8.11 0.70 -17.65
CA LYS A 112 -7.24 -0.27 -18.31
C LYS A 112 -5.81 -0.19 -17.75
N PRO A 113 -4.94 -1.19 -17.98
CA PRO A 113 -3.55 -1.17 -17.49
C PRO A 113 -2.77 0.09 -17.87
N GLU A 114 -2.93 0.58 -19.10
CA GLU A 114 -2.21 1.75 -19.61
C GLU A 114 -2.57 3.04 -18.83
N PHE A 115 -3.70 3.04 -18.14
CA PHE A 115 -4.10 4.16 -17.30
C PHE A 115 -3.18 4.35 -16.08
N PHE A 116 -2.52 3.31 -15.64
CA PHE A 116 -1.62 3.35 -14.48
C PHE A 116 -0.27 4.00 -14.79
N ASP A 117 0.13 3.99 -16.07
CA ASP A 117 1.45 4.47 -16.49
C ASP A 117 1.75 5.89 -15.99
N GLY A 118 2.90 6.03 -15.34
CA GLY A 118 3.40 7.28 -14.78
C GLY A 118 2.62 7.87 -13.60
N LYS A 119 1.57 7.22 -13.09
CA LYS A 119 0.71 7.72 -12.00
C LYS A 119 1.21 7.31 -10.62
N ILE A 120 0.91 8.17 -9.64
CA ILE A 120 1.01 7.84 -8.22
C ILE A 120 -0.34 7.27 -7.77
N VAL A 121 -0.35 6.02 -7.34
CA VAL A 121 -1.57 5.22 -7.10
C VAL A 121 -1.69 4.82 -5.63
N LEU A 122 -2.92 4.81 -5.10
CA LEU A 122 -3.25 4.34 -3.76
C LEU A 122 -4.25 3.18 -3.85
N GLU A 123 -3.91 2.02 -3.28
CA GLU A 123 -4.85 0.93 -3.06
C GLU A 123 -5.30 0.91 -1.59
N GLY A 124 -6.61 1.01 -1.37
CA GLY A 124 -7.24 0.90 -0.05
C GLY A 124 -7.69 -0.51 0.26
N GLY A 125 -7.09 -1.18 1.25
CA GLY A 125 -7.34 -2.57 1.60
C GLY A 125 -6.61 -3.53 0.66
N CYS A 126 -5.29 -3.45 0.63
CA CYS A 126 -4.49 -4.23 -0.33
C CYS A 126 -4.41 -5.74 -0.01
N GLY A 127 -4.83 -6.15 1.19
CA GLY A 127 -4.71 -7.54 1.63
C GLY A 127 -3.29 -8.06 1.45
N LYS A 128 -3.11 -9.13 0.69
CA LYS A 128 -1.78 -9.70 0.39
C LYS A 128 -1.02 -9.00 -0.77
N GLY A 129 -1.51 -7.87 -1.29
CA GLY A 129 -0.77 -7.01 -2.22
C GLY A 129 -0.85 -7.40 -3.70
N ARG A 130 -1.74 -8.30 -4.11
CA ARG A 130 -1.86 -8.74 -5.52
C ARG A 130 -2.15 -7.60 -6.49
N HIS A 131 -3.11 -6.75 -6.15
CA HIS A 131 -3.49 -5.62 -7.00
C HIS A 131 -2.44 -4.51 -6.96
N THR A 132 -1.80 -4.29 -5.79
CA THR A 132 -0.63 -3.40 -5.68
C THR A 132 0.49 -3.84 -6.63
N LYS A 133 0.79 -5.16 -6.66
CA LYS A 133 1.77 -5.75 -7.59
C LYS A 133 1.40 -5.44 -9.04
N LEU A 134 0.18 -5.77 -9.45
CA LEU A 134 -0.29 -5.52 -10.82
C LEU A 134 -0.22 -4.04 -11.20
N ALA A 135 -0.66 -3.14 -10.31
CA ALA A 135 -0.57 -1.70 -10.56
C ALA A 135 0.88 -1.23 -10.76
N ALA A 136 1.83 -1.79 -10.00
CA ALA A 136 3.25 -1.51 -10.17
C ALA A 136 3.79 -2.02 -11.52
N GLU A 137 3.42 -3.25 -11.91
CA GLU A 137 3.80 -3.88 -13.18
C GLU A 137 3.16 -3.18 -14.39
N TRP A 138 2.00 -2.53 -14.23
CA TRP A 138 1.34 -1.73 -15.26
C TRP A 138 1.93 -0.32 -15.42
N GLY A 139 3.12 -0.06 -14.85
CA GLY A 139 3.87 1.16 -15.07
C GLY A 139 3.49 2.32 -14.15
N ALA A 140 2.79 2.08 -13.03
CA ALA A 140 2.60 3.13 -12.04
C ALA A 140 3.96 3.71 -11.63
N LYS A 141 4.05 5.05 -11.51
CA LYS A 141 5.26 5.72 -11.04
C LYS A 141 5.59 5.31 -9.60
N GLU A 142 4.58 5.31 -8.75
CA GLU A 142 4.61 4.78 -7.40
C GLU A 142 3.22 4.20 -7.09
N VAL A 143 3.15 3.07 -6.41
CA VAL A 143 1.91 2.52 -5.88
C VAL A 143 2.04 2.22 -4.41
N VAL A 144 1.06 2.65 -3.62
CA VAL A 144 1.00 2.41 -2.18
C VAL A 144 -0.21 1.53 -1.88
N GLY A 145 0.04 0.31 -1.41
CA GLY A 145 -0.98 -0.56 -0.85
C GLY A 145 -1.11 -0.33 0.66
N ILE A 146 -2.34 -0.13 1.13
CA ILE A 146 -2.60 0.01 2.56
C ILE A 146 -3.56 -1.05 3.06
N ASP A 147 -3.30 -1.58 4.25
CA ASP A 147 -4.22 -2.46 4.96
C ASP A 147 -4.11 -2.25 6.47
N LEU A 148 -5.15 -2.63 7.21
CA LEU A 148 -5.19 -2.56 8.66
C LEU A 148 -4.56 -3.80 9.29
N GLY A 149 -4.76 -4.96 8.67
CA GLY A 149 -4.39 -6.26 9.19
C GLY A 149 -2.92 -6.64 8.97
N GLU A 150 -2.56 -7.82 9.50
CA GLU A 150 -1.22 -8.39 9.34
C GLU A 150 -0.93 -8.90 7.91
N ALA A 151 -1.93 -8.94 7.03
CA ALA A 151 -1.75 -9.27 5.62
C ALA A 151 -0.71 -8.38 4.92
N VAL A 152 -0.43 -7.20 5.45
CA VAL A 152 0.63 -6.29 4.97
C VAL A 152 2.02 -6.93 4.94
N GLU A 153 2.28 -7.95 5.77
CA GLU A 153 3.55 -8.67 5.73
C GLU A 153 3.66 -9.52 4.46
N SER A 154 2.58 -10.25 4.13
CA SER A 154 2.52 -11.02 2.88
C SER A 154 2.52 -10.09 1.65
N ALA A 155 1.86 -8.92 1.76
CA ALA A 155 1.89 -7.91 0.69
C ALA A 155 3.30 -7.36 0.46
N PHE A 156 4.06 -7.11 1.54
CA PHE A 156 5.44 -6.68 1.44
C PHE A 156 6.31 -7.77 0.78
N ASP A 157 6.21 -9.02 1.23
CA ASP A 157 6.98 -10.13 0.64
C ASP A 157 6.68 -10.30 -0.85
N LEU A 158 5.41 -10.10 -1.28
CA LEU A 158 5.01 -10.19 -2.69
C LEU A 158 5.51 -9.04 -3.56
N THR A 159 5.72 -7.85 -2.98
CA THR A 159 6.00 -6.62 -3.74
C THR A 159 7.39 -6.03 -3.50
N ARG A 160 8.20 -6.63 -2.61
CA ARG A 160 9.51 -6.10 -2.21
C ARG A 160 10.48 -5.87 -3.37
N ASP A 161 10.47 -6.76 -4.37
CA ASP A 161 11.35 -6.67 -5.54
C ASP A 161 10.92 -5.62 -6.57
N LEU A 162 9.72 -5.02 -6.40
CA LEU A 162 9.20 -3.98 -7.29
C LEU A 162 9.62 -2.60 -6.78
N PRO A 163 10.45 -1.82 -7.49
CA PRO A 163 11.03 -0.57 -6.99
C PRO A 163 10.01 0.55 -6.78
N ASN A 164 8.81 0.43 -7.31
CA ASN A 164 7.72 1.40 -7.29
C ASN A 164 6.51 0.97 -6.45
N ALA A 165 6.58 -0.18 -5.75
CA ALA A 165 5.50 -0.64 -4.88
C ALA A 165 5.86 -0.43 -3.41
N HIS A 166 4.92 0.02 -2.58
CA HIS A 166 5.09 0.32 -1.17
C HIS A 166 3.91 -0.24 -0.39
N ILE A 167 4.18 -0.81 0.78
CA ILE A 167 3.15 -1.33 1.67
C ILE A 167 3.18 -0.57 2.99
N VAL A 168 2.00 -0.18 3.49
CA VAL A 168 1.85 0.58 4.73
C VAL A 168 0.70 0.02 5.57
N GLN A 169 0.93 -0.25 6.85
CA GLN A 169 -0.16 -0.60 7.77
C GLN A 169 -0.80 0.64 8.36
N CYS A 170 -2.05 0.87 8.00
CA CYS A 170 -2.83 1.98 8.55
C CYS A 170 -4.34 1.74 8.47
N ASP A 171 -5.10 2.46 9.29
CA ASP A 171 -6.55 2.53 9.18
C ASP A 171 -6.94 3.41 7.97
N LEU A 172 -7.88 2.92 7.14
CA LEU A 172 -8.46 3.66 6.01
C LEU A 172 -9.00 5.05 6.42
N PHE A 173 -9.40 5.23 7.68
CA PHE A 173 -9.90 6.49 8.20
C PHE A 173 -8.78 7.44 8.72
N LYS A 174 -7.56 6.92 8.99
CA LYS A 174 -6.40 7.65 9.54
C LYS A 174 -5.18 7.52 8.65
N ARG A 175 -5.30 7.94 7.40
CA ARG A 175 -4.27 7.72 6.38
C ARG A 175 -3.06 8.63 6.52
N PRO A 176 -1.86 8.06 6.60
CA PRO A 176 -0.62 8.81 6.79
C PRO A 176 -0.06 9.38 5.47
N PHE A 177 -0.88 10.03 4.64
CA PHE A 177 -0.46 10.50 3.31
C PHE A 177 -0.79 11.96 3.04
N LYS A 178 0.05 12.61 2.24
CA LYS A 178 -0.22 13.88 1.58
C LYS A 178 -1.33 13.69 0.53
N LYS A 179 -1.89 14.79 0.01
CA LYS A 179 -2.85 14.75 -1.10
C LYS A 179 -2.12 14.74 -2.43
N VAL A 180 -1.57 13.58 -2.81
CA VAL A 180 -0.62 13.46 -3.94
C VAL A 180 -0.98 12.40 -4.97
N PHE A 181 -2.02 11.60 -4.74
CA PHE A 181 -2.36 10.48 -5.62
C PHE A 181 -3.12 10.96 -6.86
N ASP A 182 -2.72 10.44 -8.03
CA ASP A 182 -3.42 10.66 -9.30
C ASP A 182 -4.64 9.76 -9.40
N TYR A 183 -4.53 8.56 -8.81
CA TYR A 183 -5.57 7.55 -8.79
C TYR A 183 -5.62 6.84 -7.44
N ALA A 184 -6.80 6.54 -6.97
CA ALA A 184 -7.00 5.61 -5.86
C ALA A 184 -8.00 4.55 -6.26
N PHE A 185 -7.85 3.33 -5.73
CA PHE A 185 -8.86 2.29 -5.88
C PHE A 185 -8.98 1.43 -4.62
N SER A 186 -10.14 0.78 -4.49
CA SER A 186 -10.41 -0.17 -3.41
C SER A 186 -11.37 -1.24 -3.92
N VAL A 187 -11.00 -2.51 -3.77
CA VAL A 187 -11.73 -3.64 -4.31
C VAL A 187 -12.11 -4.61 -3.21
N GLY A 188 -13.41 -4.79 -2.99
CA GLY A 188 -13.92 -5.77 -2.02
C GLY A 188 -13.67 -5.43 -0.56
N VAL A 189 -13.49 -4.14 -0.20
CA VAL A 189 -13.06 -3.72 1.15
C VAL A 189 -14.05 -2.78 1.83
N LEU A 190 -14.51 -1.74 1.14
CA LEU A 190 -15.20 -0.61 1.79
C LEU A 190 -16.50 -1.04 2.51
N HIS A 191 -17.22 -2.01 1.97
CA HIS A 191 -18.45 -2.55 2.56
C HIS A 191 -18.22 -3.37 3.85
N HIS A 192 -16.97 -3.74 4.14
CA HIS A 192 -16.58 -4.36 5.42
C HIS A 192 -16.17 -3.34 6.49
N THR A 193 -16.19 -2.04 6.16
CA THR A 193 -15.91 -0.98 7.14
C THR A 193 -17.19 -0.54 7.85
N PRO A 194 -17.10 0.00 9.07
CA PRO A 194 -18.26 0.49 9.81
C PRO A 194 -19.04 1.61 9.08
N ASP A 195 -18.37 2.36 8.21
CA ASP A 195 -18.95 3.44 7.40
C ASP A 195 -18.31 3.45 6.00
N PRO A 196 -18.89 2.69 5.04
CA PRO A 196 -18.39 2.61 3.66
C PRO A 196 -18.27 3.97 2.96
N LYS A 197 -19.24 4.86 3.19
CA LYS A 197 -19.23 6.22 2.62
C LYS A 197 -18.06 7.04 3.15
N LYS A 198 -17.84 7.01 4.46
CA LYS A 198 -16.72 7.70 5.09
C LYS A 198 -15.38 7.11 4.64
N ALA A 199 -15.27 5.79 4.48
CA ALA A 199 -14.09 5.12 3.94
C ALA A 199 -13.79 5.57 2.50
N PHE A 200 -14.81 5.62 1.63
CA PHE A 200 -14.71 6.14 0.27
C PHE A 200 -14.23 7.60 0.25
N LEU A 201 -14.89 8.49 0.99
CA LEU A 201 -14.52 9.90 1.08
C LEU A 201 -13.11 10.09 1.67
N SER A 202 -12.72 9.17 2.52
CA SER A 202 -11.40 9.08 3.09
C SER A 202 -10.34 8.89 2.00
N LEU A 203 -10.48 7.93 1.11
CA LEU A 203 -9.57 7.73 -0.02
C LEU A 203 -9.60 8.94 -0.98
N ALA A 204 -10.79 9.42 -1.33
CA ALA A 204 -10.98 10.59 -2.19
C ALA A 204 -10.21 11.82 -1.69
N GLY A 205 -10.15 12.01 -0.36
CA GLY A 205 -9.41 13.11 0.27
C GLY A 205 -7.90 13.09 0.02
N LYS A 206 -7.32 12.00 -0.50
CA LYS A 206 -5.88 11.87 -0.83
C LYS A 206 -5.61 11.95 -2.33
N VAL A 207 -6.66 11.93 -3.14
CA VAL A 207 -6.57 12.11 -4.59
C VAL A 207 -6.43 13.59 -4.93
N LYS A 208 -5.56 13.92 -5.86
CA LYS A 208 -5.36 15.29 -6.39
C LYS A 208 -6.65 15.81 -7.03
N LYS A 209 -6.75 17.14 -7.16
CA LYS A 209 -7.80 17.74 -8.01
C LYS A 209 -7.64 17.25 -9.45
N GLY A 210 -8.72 16.74 -10.04
CA GLY A 210 -8.71 16.12 -11.37
C GLY A 210 -8.23 14.67 -11.43
N GLY A 211 -7.86 14.07 -10.29
CA GLY A 211 -7.57 12.65 -10.21
C GLY A 211 -8.83 11.79 -10.15
N HIS A 212 -8.66 10.47 -10.09
CA HIS A 212 -9.74 9.50 -10.20
C HIS A 212 -9.79 8.57 -8.98
N LEU A 213 -10.97 8.02 -8.70
CA LEU A 213 -11.18 7.02 -7.66
C LEU A 213 -12.15 5.95 -8.16
N SER A 214 -11.76 4.68 -8.03
CA SER A 214 -12.62 3.52 -8.28
C SER A 214 -12.87 2.74 -6.99
N ALA A 215 -14.10 2.28 -6.80
CA ALA A 215 -14.43 1.37 -5.71
C ALA A 215 -15.31 0.25 -6.24
N TRP A 216 -14.91 -0.99 -5.97
CA TRP A 216 -15.76 -2.15 -6.20
C TRP A 216 -16.27 -2.67 -4.86
N ILE A 217 -17.59 -2.77 -4.73
CA ILE A 217 -18.28 -3.21 -3.51
C ILE A 217 -19.34 -4.24 -3.86
N TYR A 218 -19.68 -5.12 -2.94
CA TYR A 218 -20.80 -6.05 -3.13
C TYR A 218 -22.12 -5.28 -3.13
N GLY A 219 -23.06 -5.71 -3.99
CA GLY A 219 -24.44 -5.24 -3.95
C GLY A 219 -25.17 -5.72 -2.68
N ALA A 220 -26.20 -4.98 -2.27
CA ALA A 220 -27.05 -5.36 -1.13
C ALA A 220 -28.00 -6.53 -1.45
N GLU A 221 -27.97 -7.04 -2.67
CA GLU A 221 -28.91 -8.03 -3.22
C GLU A 221 -28.42 -9.49 -3.10
N ASN A 222 -27.29 -9.72 -2.39
CA ASN A 222 -26.76 -11.06 -2.16
C ASN A 222 -26.84 -11.47 -0.70
#